data_6158f696528b2202a07c0068bb52210b
#
_entry.id   6158f696528b2202a07c0068bb52210b
#
_cell.length_a   1.000
_cell.length_b   1.000
_cell.length_c   1.000
_cell.angle_alpha   90.00
_cell.angle_beta   90.00
_cell.angle_gamma   90.00
#
_symmetry.space_group_name_H-M   'P 1'
#
loop_
_entity.id
_entity.type
_entity.pdbx_description
1 polymer ?
#
loop_
_entity_poly.entity_id
_entity_poly.type
_entity_poly.pdbx_seq_one_letter_code
_entity_poly.pdbx_strand_id
1 'polypeptide(L)'
;MTTQFKVTRQLLALALLGGHLLYAQTRTEKDLLGEKQIPNDAYYGVQTARALENFQVSGVPTKFYPDYVKAYAIVKLAAARANTDIGRMSKEKLAMIEKACQAVMDGKYHDQFLVDLYNGGAGTSANMNANEVLANIALELGGKKKGDYHTIEPHDDLNMGQSTNDVYPTAIHVALLLHNDKVVKEAKDLAAAFHKKGDEFSKLLKMGRTEGQDAVPMTLGQEFHAFGSQIDAAIEALVKSEAYLYEENMGATAIGTGITASPGYAEKCAQHLAKITGKPMTLSKDLIAATSSMQAFVMYSAALKNFAVTLSKISSDLIFLATGPRTGIFEINLPALQPGSSIMPGKVNPVMPELMNQICYKAIGNDMTVAVASRDGLLQLNAYEPVVAVAIMETQGLFYKSLPLFRKQCIEGITANEKVLQTYMERSVGIVTALNPVLGYDKTTELAKEALEKNKGILELIREKKLLTEQQIKDLLDPKKLTSPTGPTTIEKKQNLN
;
A
#
# COMPACT_ATOMS: atom_id res chain seq x y z
N MET A 1 -36.77 -5.95 -67.08
CA MET A 1 -36.94 -6.84 -65.90
C MET A 1 -35.85 -7.90 -65.75
N THR A 2 -34.73 -7.84 -66.45
CA THR A 2 -33.69 -8.89 -66.44
C THR A 2 -32.36 -8.52 -65.81
N THR A 3 -32.23 -7.27 -65.33
CA THR A 3 -30.96 -6.78 -64.74
C THR A 3 -30.98 -6.79 -63.20
N GLN A 4 -32.15 -6.80 -62.57
CA GLN A 4 -32.27 -6.81 -61.10
C GLN A 4 -32.08 -8.22 -60.48
N PHE A 5 -32.28 -9.29 -61.22
CA PHE A 5 -32.12 -10.68 -60.71
C PHE A 5 -30.67 -11.18 -60.68
N LYS A 6 -29.75 -10.51 -61.39
CA LYS A 6 -28.31 -10.91 -61.34
C LYS A 6 -27.57 -10.29 -60.16
N VAL A 7 -27.93 -9.08 -59.72
CA VAL A 7 -27.30 -8.41 -58.57
C VAL A 7 -27.67 -9.10 -57.27
N THR A 8 -28.91 -9.59 -57.14
CA THR A 8 -29.38 -10.26 -55.92
C THR A 8 -28.71 -11.63 -55.69
N ARG A 9 -28.36 -12.33 -56.76
CA ARG A 9 -27.67 -13.61 -56.65
C ARG A 9 -26.15 -13.47 -56.32
N GLN A 10 -25.51 -12.40 -56.75
CA GLN A 10 -24.13 -12.11 -56.39
C GLN A 10 -24.00 -11.60 -54.97
N LEU A 11 -24.95 -10.82 -54.43
CA LEU A 11 -24.99 -10.42 -53.03
C LEU A 11 -25.29 -11.59 -52.08
N LEU A 12 -26.14 -12.57 -52.48
CA LEU A 12 -26.35 -13.80 -51.69
C LEU A 12 -25.14 -14.72 -51.70
N ALA A 13 -24.36 -14.79 -52.76
CA ALA A 13 -23.14 -15.58 -52.84
C ALA A 13 -21.98 -14.95 -52.01
N LEU A 14 -21.90 -13.62 -51.93
CA LEU A 14 -20.95 -12.93 -51.05
C LEU A 14 -21.33 -13.04 -49.56
N ALA A 15 -22.65 -13.10 -49.24
CA ALA A 15 -23.11 -13.31 -47.87
C ALA A 15 -22.88 -14.74 -47.36
N LEU A 16 -22.80 -15.72 -48.24
CA LEU A 16 -22.45 -17.12 -47.90
C LEU A 16 -20.95 -17.40 -47.82
N LEU A 17 -20.09 -16.50 -48.32
CA LEU A 17 -18.64 -16.59 -48.20
C LEU A 17 -18.06 -15.79 -47.04
N GLY A 18 -18.87 -14.90 -46.41
CA GLY A 18 -18.46 -14.08 -45.25
C GLY A 18 -18.79 -14.72 -43.92
N GLY A 19 -19.41 -15.86 -43.87
CA GLY A 19 -19.83 -16.57 -42.66
C GLY A 19 -18.91 -17.69 -42.21
N HIS A 20 -17.59 -17.58 -42.36
CA HIS A 20 -16.70 -18.36 -41.52
C HIS A 20 -16.74 -17.72 -40.15
N LEU A 21 -17.76 -18.07 -39.35
CA LEU A 21 -17.65 -18.09 -37.89
C LEU A 21 -16.30 -18.77 -37.64
N LEU A 22 -15.31 -17.99 -37.21
CA LEU A 22 -14.11 -18.54 -36.58
C LEU A 22 -14.63 -19.30 -35.35
N TYR A 23 -15.00 -20.57 -35.56
CA TYR A 23 -15.12 -21.47 -34.42
C TYR A 23 -13.75 -21.48 -33.78
N ALA A 24 -13.60 -20.80 -32.65
CA ALA A 24 -12.40 -20.90 -31.88
C ALA A 24 -12.12 -22.39 -31.68
N GLN A 25 -10.98 -22.84 -32.20
CA GLN A 25 -10.61 -24.26 -32.03
C GLN A 25 -10.52 -24.53 -30.54
N THR A 26 -11.21 -25.55 -30.07
CA THR A 26 -11.24 -25.97 -28.68
C THR A 26 -10.57 -27.32 -28.49
N ARG A 27 -10.05 -27.55 -27.29
CA ARG A 27 -9.65 -28.85 -26.78
C ARG A 27 -10.62 -29.29 -25.68
N THR A 28 -10.87 -30.58 -25.61
CA THR A 28 -11.71 -31.16 -24.54
C THR A 28 -10.82 -31.51 -23.37
N GLU A 29 -11.16 -30.96 -22.20
CA GLU A 29 -10.57 -31.34 -20.92
C GLU A 29 -11.65 -31.86 -19.97
N LYS A 30 -11.28 -32.71 -18.99
CA LYS A 30 -12.19 -33.42 -18.12
C LYS A 30 -11.73 -33.37 -16.66
N ASP A 31 -12.67 -33.23 -15.76
CA ASP A 31 -12.51 -33.43 -14.33
C ASP A 31 -13.62 -34.37 -13.78
N LEU A 32 -13.75 -34.45 -12.44
CA LEU A 32 -14.76 -35.27 -11.78
C LEU A 32 -16.21 -34.85 -12.10
N LEU A 33 -16.42 -33.61 -12.52
CA LEU A 33 -17.74 -33.06 -12.85
C LEU A 33 -18.08 -33.20 -14.33
N GLY A 34 -17.19 -33.78 -15.17
CA GLY A 34 -17.39 -34.02 -16.59
C GLY A 34 -16.49 -33.18 -17.50
N GLU A 35 -16.82 -33.20 -18.79
CA GLU A 35 -16.01 -32.55 -19.83
C GLU A 35 -16.37 -31.10 -20.05
N LYS A 36 -15.36 -30.29 -20.45
CA LYS A 36 -15.52 -28.93 -20.94
C LYS A 36 -14.68 -28.67 -22.19
N GLN A 37 -15.18 -27.77 -23.01
CA GLN A 37 -14.46 -27.27 -24.19
C GLN A 37 -13.64 -26.04 -23.77
N ILE A 38 -12.33 -26.13 -23.88
CA ILE A 38 -11.39 -25.08 -23.55
C ILE A 38 -10.82 -24.47 -24.84
N PRO A 39 -10.80 -23.14 -25.02
CA PRO A 39 -10.17 -22.51 -26.19
C PRO A 39 -8.72 -22.98 -26.36
N ASN A 40 -8.30 -23.33 -27.57
CA ASN A 40 -6.94 -23.85 -27.83
C ASN A 40 -5.84 -22.81 -27.54
N ASP A 41 -6.14 -21.52 -27.61
CA ASP A 41 -5.23 -20.45 -27.29
C ASP A 41 -5.10 -20.21 -25.75
N ALA A 42 -6.10 -20.61 -24.96
CA ALA A 42 -6.06 -20.51 -23.51
C ALA A 42 -5.01 -21.43 -22.89
N TYR A 43 -4.31 -20.93 -21.85
CA TYR A 43 -3.39 -21.73 -21.03
C TYR A 43 -4.07 -22.31 -19.79
N TYR A 44 -5.23 -21.79 -19.40
CA TYR A 44 -6.03 -22.40 -18.34
C TYR A 44 -6.72 -23.67 -18.82
N GLY A 45 -7.21 -24.47 -17.87
CA GLY A 45 -7.88 -25.74 -18.12
C GLY A 45 -9.31 -25.78 -17.58
N VAL A 46 -9.80 -27.03 -17.37
CA VAL A 46 -11.21 -27.30 -17.02
C VAL A 46 -11.63 -26.70 -15.69
N GLN A 47 -10.79 -26.70 -14.66
CA GLN A 47 -11.14 -26.16 -13.33
C GLN A 47 -11.24 -24.64 -13.34
N THR A 48 -10.31 -23.97 -14.02
CA THR A 48 -10.41 -22.52 -14.24
C THR A 48 -11.67 -22.18 -15.04
N ALA A 49 -12.01 -22.92 -16.09
CA ALA A 49 -13.23 -22.68 -16.85
C ALA A 49 -14.50 -22.72 -15.97
N ARG A 50 -14.56 -23.68 -15.03
CA ARG A 50 -15.66 -23.72 -14.05
C ARG A 50 -15.65 -22.54 -13.11
N ALA A 51 -14.47 -22.13 -12.62
CA ALA A 51 -14.34 -20.98 -11.74
C ALA A 51 -14.80 -19.68 -12.43
N LEU A 52 -14.51 -19.52 -13.71
CA LEU A 52 -14.98 -18.37 -14.50
C LEU A 52 -16.50 -18.33 -14.67
N GLU A 53 -17.17 -19.48 -14.65
CA GLU A 53 -18.63 -19.53 -14.66
C GLU A 53 -19.24 -19.26 -13.28
N ASN A 54 -18.57 -19.75 -12.20
CA ASN A 54 -19.10 -19.72 -10.85
C ASN A 54 -18.88 -18.35 -10.18
N PHE A 55 -17.76 -17.68 -10.42
CA PHE A 55 -17.33 -16.50 -9.66
C PHE A 55 -17.16 -15.29 -10.59
N GLN A 56 -18.26 -14.59 -10.84
CA GLN A 56 -18.30 -13.34 -11.61
C GLN A 56 -18.86 -12.23 -10.70
N VAL A 57 -18.06 -11.84 -9.69
CA VAL A 57 -18.54 -10.98 -8.60
C VAL A 57 -17.95 -9.57 -8.68
N SER A 58 -16.63 -9.46 -8.62
CA SER A 58 -15.96 -8.14 -8.56
C SER A 58 -15.56 -7.59 -9.92
N GLY A 59 -15.42 -8.46 -10.92
CA GLY A 59 -14.82 -8.11 -12.22
C GLY A 59 -13.31 -7.83 -12.14
N VAL A 60 -12.67 -8.13 -11.00
CA VAL A 60 -11.23 -7.95 -10.78
C VAL A 60 -10.56 -9.32 -10.65
N PRO A 61 -10.06 -9.89 -11.75
CA PRO A 61 -9.34 -11.15 -11.72
C PRO A 61 -7.92 -11.00 -11.16
N THR A 62 -7.32 -12.14 -10.78
CA THR A 62 -5.96 -12.26 -10.19
C THR A 62 -4.90 -11.51 -11.00
N LYS A 63 -5.00 -11.48 -12.32
CA LYS A 63 -4.06 -10.78 -13.22
C LYS A 63 -3.87 -9.29 -12.94
N PHE A 64 -4.81 -8.63 -12.27
CA PHE A 64 -4.68 -7.22 -11.88
C PHE A 64 -3.66 -6.99 -10.76
N TYR A 65 -3.21 -8.06 -10.12
CA TYR A 65 -2.16 -8.02 -9.10
C TYR A 65 -0.91 -8.80 -9.58
N PRO A 66 -0.03 -8.16 -10.37
CA PRO A 66 1.12 -8.84 -10.98
C PRO A 66 2.05 -9.53 -9.97
N ASP A 67 2.22 -8.96 -8.77
CA ASP A 67 3.04 -9.58 -7.73
C ASP A 67 2.39 -10.84 -7.16
N TYR A 68 1.05 -10.92 -7.15
CA TYR A 68 0.34 -12.13 -6.74
C TYR A 68 0.47 -13.25 -7.78
N VAL A 69 0.38 -12.91 -9.07
CA VAL A 69 0.66 -13.87 -10.16
C VAL A 69 2.10 -14.39 -10.08
N LYS A 70 3.08 -13.50 -9.86
CA LYS A 70 4.48 -13.88 -9.64
C LYS A 70 4.66 -14.78 -8.43
N ALA A 71 3.96 -14.50 -7.34
CA ALA A 71 4.03 -15.28 -6.12
C ALA A 71 3.61 -16.73 -6.33
N TYR A 72 2.55 -17.00 -7.10
CA TYR A 72 2.20 -18.35 -7.47
C TYR A 72 3.34 -19.07 -8.22
N ALA A 73 3.93 -18.41 -9.20
CA ALA A 73 5.05 -18.99 -9.94
C ALA A 73 6.26 -19.27 -9.04
N ILE A 74 6.56 -18.40 -8.09
CA ILE A 74 7.63 -18.56 -7.09
C ILE A 74 7.34 -19.78 -6.19
N VAL A 75 6.13 -19.89 -5.66
CA VAL A 75 5.73 -21.01 -4.78
C VAL A 75 5.77 -22.33 -5.54
N LYS A 76 5.23 -22.38 -6.76
CA LYS A 76 5.24 -23.60 -7.60
C LYS A 76 6.66 -24.00 -8.02
N LEU A 77 7.53 -23.03 -8.28
CA LEU A 77 8.95 -23.31 -8.54
C LEU A 77 9.68 -23.87 -7.32
N ALA A 78 9.45 -23.29 -6.14
CA ALA A 78 10.03 -23.78 -4.89
C ALA A 78 9.57 -25.21 -4.60
N ALA A 79 8.29 -25.51 -4.77
CA ALA A 79 7.69 -26.82 -4.60
C ALA A 79 8.28 -27.86 -5.58
N ALA A 80 8.42 -27.51 -6.87
CA ALA A 80 9.00 -28.40 -7.89
C ALA A 80 10.46 -28.73 -7.60
N ARG A 81 11.25 -27.73 -7.18
CA ARG A 81 12.65 -27.92 -6.77
C ARG A 81 12.75 -28.82 -5.52
N ALA A 82 11.91 -28.57 -4.51
CA ALA A 82 11.85 -29.39 -3.31
C ALA A 82 11.53 -30.85 -3.63
N ASN A 83 10.54 -31.10 -4.49
CA ASN A 83 10.19 -32.45 -4.93
C ASN A 83 11.32 -33.12 -5.73
N THR A 84 12.10 -32.36 -6.48
CA THR A 84 13.27 -32.88 -7.20
C THR A 84 14.41 -33.21 -6.22
N ASP A 85 14.68 -32.35 -5.26
CA ASP A 85 15.72 -32.57 -4.24
C ASP A 85 15.51 -33.85 -3.43
N ILE A 86 14.25 -34.22 -3.17
CA ILE A 86 13.87 -35.42 -2.43
C ILE A 86 13.59 -36.63 -3.36
N GLY A 87 13.86 -36.51 -4.67
CA GLY A 87 13.75 -37.58 -5.67
C GLY A 87 12.32 -37.95 -6.08
N ARG A 88 11.33 -37.08 -5.84
CA ARG A 88 9.92 -37.30 -6.22
C ARG A 88 9.59 -36.78 -7.63
N MET A 89 10.35 -35.80 -8.12
CA MET A 89 10.20 -35.23 -9.45
C MET A 89 11.48 -35.46 -10.29
N SER A 90 11.34 -35.80 -11.57
CA SER A 90 12.50 -35.91 -12.43
C SER A 90 13.07 -34.55 -12.83
N LYS A 91 14.39 -34.52 -13.14
CA LYS A 91 15.06 -33.29 -13.59
C LYS A 91 14.50 -32.78 -14.91
N GLU A 92 13.99 -33.63 -15.77
CA GLU A 92 13.38 -33.28 -17.05
C GLU A 92 12.06 -32.51 -16.82
N LYS A 93 11.20 -33.01 -15.93
CA LYS A 93 9.95 -32.31 -15.56
C LYS A 93 10.27 -30.97 -14.87
N LEU A 94 11.22 -30.97 -13.92
CA LEU A 94 11.67 -29.73 -13.28
C LEU A 94 12.10 -28.68 -14.30
N ALA A 95 12.93 -29.07 -15.28
CA ALA A 95 13.43 -28.13 -16.29
C ALA A 95 12.32 -27.47 -17.13
N MET A 96 11.22 -28.21 -17.38
CA MET A 96 10.05 -27.65 -18.06
C MET A 96 9.27 -26.69 -17.16
N ILE A 97 9.03 -27.07 -15.91
CA ILE A 97 8.31 -26.26 -14.92
C ILE A 97 9.11 -24.99 -14.58
N GLU A 98 10.43 -25.07 -14.44
CA GLU A 98 11.29 -23.89 -14.21
C GLU A 98 11.16 -22.84 -15.32
N LYS A 99 11.17 -23.28 -16.58
CA LYS A 99 10.99 -22.37 -17.72
C LYS A 99 9.61 -21.68 -17.68
N ALA A 100 8.56 -22.43 -17.34
CA ALA A 100 7.21 -21.89 -17.22
C ALA A 100 7.11 -20.86 -16.07
N CYS A 101 7.59 -21.23 -14.89
CA CYS A 101 7.60 -20.33 -13.72
C CYS A 101 8.43 -19.09 -13.99
N GLN A 102 9.62 -19.21 -14.61
CA GLN A 102 10.45 -18.06 -14.95
C GLN A 102 9.74 -17.12 -15.92
N ALA A 103 9.07 -17.65 -16.96
CA ALA A 103 8.33 -16.82 -17.90
C ALA A 103 7.21 -16.02 -17.21
N VAL A 104 6.50 -16.63 -16.25
CA VAL A 104 5.48 -15.93 -15.46
C VAL A 104 6.11 -14.90 -14.51
N MET A 105 7.23 -15.23 -13.85
CA MET A 105 7.96 -14.27 -13.01
C MET A 105 8.47 -13.07 -13.81
N ASP A 106 8.83 -13.26 -15.08
CA ASP A 106 9.23 -12.19 -16.01
C ASP A 106 8.05 -11.35 -16.53
N GLY A 107 6.83 -11.64 -16.11
CA GLY A 107 5.62 -10.89 -16.47
C GLY A 107 4.88 -11.39 -17.70
N LYS A 108 5.27 -12.55 -18.27
CA LYS A 108 4.54 -13.18 -19.40
C LYS A 108 3.34 -13.98 -18.88
N TYR A 109 2.33 -14.15 -19.72
CA TYR A 109 1.14 -14.97 -19.45
C TYR A 109 0.29 -14.51 -18.26
N HIS A 110 0.48 -13.32 -17.72
CA HIS A 110 -0.32 -12.80 -16.61
C HIS A 110 -1.80 -12.68 -16.97
N ASP A 111 -2.10 -12.43 -18.25
CA ASP A 111 -3.44 -12.37 -18.82
C ASP A 111 -4.22 -13.68 -18.71
N GLN A 112 -3.56 -14.81 -18.40
CA GLN A 112 -4.15 -16.13 -18.22
C GLN A 112 -4.62 -16.43 -16.78
N PHE A 113 -4.33 -15.53 -15.82
CA PHE A 113 -4.77 -15.64 -14.42
C PHE A 113 -6.10 -14.90 -14.24
N LEU A 114 -7.18 -15.59 -14.59
CA LEU A 114 -8.49 -14.99 -14.85
C LEU A 114 -9.51 -15.15 -13.71
N VAL A 115 -9.20 -15.94 -12.67
CA VAL A 115 -10.12 -16.18 -11.55
C VAL A 115 -10.37 -14.89 -10.80
N ASP A 116 -11.64 -14.57 -10.53
CA ASP A 116 -12.05 -13.42 -9.71
C ASP A 116 -11.43 -13.53 -8.31
N LEU A 117 -11.03 -12.41 -7.76
CA LEU A 117 -10.41 -12.36 -6.43
C LEU A 117 -11.37 -12.81 -5.32
N TYR A 118 -12.68 -12.60 -5.51
CA TYR A 118 -13.71 -13.15 -4.61
C TYR A 118 -14.14 -14.51 -5.12
N ASN A 119 -13.57 -15.57 -4.56
CA ASN A 119 -13.90 -16.94 -4.88
C ASN A 119 -14.06 -17.77 -3.62
N GLY A 120 -15.03 -18.67 -3.62
CA GLY A 120 -15.26 -19.62 -2.53
C GLY A 120 -14.26 -20.78 -2.57
N GLY A 121 -14.17 -21.56 -1.50
CA GLY A 121 -13.33 -22.75 -1.42
C GLY A 121 -11.86 -22.45 -1.06
N ALA A 122 -11.63 -21.44 -0.23
CA ALA A 122 -10.31 -21.11 0.32
C ALA A 122 -9.19 -20.96 -0.74
N GLY A 123 -9.52 -20.39 -1.92
CA GLY A 123 -8.55 -20.14 -2.98
C GLY A 123 -8.27 -21.30 -3.94
N THR A 124 -9.01 -22.42 -3.85
CA THR A 124 -8.77 -23.58 -4.72
C THR A 124 -8.82 -23.23 -6.21
N SER A 125 -9.76 -22.39 -6.63
CA SER A 125 -9.87 -21.96 -8.02
C SER A 125 -8.63 -21.20 -8.51
N ALA A 126 -8.06 -20.34 -7.69
CA ALA A 126 -6.85 -19.58 -8.02
C ALA A 126 -5.60 -20.48 -8.04
N ASN A 127 -5.47 -21.41 -7.07
CA ASN A 127 -4.39 -22.41 -7.09
C ASN A 127 -4.46 -23.29 -8.33
N MET A 128 -5.65 -23.78 -8.70
CA MET A 128 -5.79 -24.62 -9.91
C MET A 128 -5.58 -23.82 -11.19
N ASN A 129 -5.98 -22.55 -11.24
CA ASN A 129 -5.64 -21.67 -12.35
C ASN A 129 -4.11 -21.58 -12.54
N ALA A 130 -3.36 -21.41 -11.45
CA ALA A 130 -1.91 -21.39 -11.51
C ALA A 130 -1.33 -22.75 -11.99
N ASN A 131 -1.85 -23.87 -11.47
CA ASN A 131 -1.41 -25.21 -11.89
C ASN A 131 -1.66 -25.44 -13.37
N GLU A 132 -2.87 -25.20 -13.87
CA GLU A 132 -3.25 -25.40 -15.27
C GLU A 132 -2.46 -24.49 -16.21
N VAL A 133 -2.32 -23.22 -15.89
CA VAL A 133 -1.57 -22.25 -16.70
C VAL A 133 -0.09 -22.65 -16.77
N LEU A 134 0.55 -22.93 -15.64
CA LEU A 134 1.96 -23.32 -15.60
C LEU A 134 2.21 -24.66 -16.30
N ALA A 135 1.29 -25.65 -16.16
CA ALA A 135 1.39 -26.91 -16.87
C ALA A 135 1.36 -26.70 -18.39
N ASN A 136 0.41 -25.93 -18.90
CA ASN A 136 0.28 -25.65 -20.30
C ASN A 136 1.43 -24.81 -20.89
N ILE A 137 1.98 -23.87 -20.12
CA ILE A 137 3.19 -23.14 -20.51
C ILE A 137 4.39 -24.10 -20.57
N ALA A 138 4.55 -24.99 -19.58
CA ALA A 138 5.63 -25.97 -19.55
C ALA A 138 5.55 -26.94 -20.75
N LEU A 139 4.36 -27.41 -21.05
CA LEU A 139 4.10 -28.25 -22.22
C LEU A 139 4.50 -27.55 -23.52
N GLU A 140 4.00 -26.34 -23.75
CA GLU A 140 4.30 -25.59 -24.99
C GLU A 140 5.79 -25.29 -25.13
N LEU A 141 6.46 -24.79 -24.06
CA LEU A 141 7.90 -24.53 -24.06
C LEU A 141 8.75 -25.82 -24.19
N GLY A 142 8.17 -26.98 -23.84
CA GLY A 142 8.72 -28.32 -24.06
C GLY A 142 8.41 -28.91 -25.41
N GLY A 143 7.78 -28.15 -26.34
CA GLY A 143 7.42 -28.62 -27.69
C GLY A 143 6.23 -29.60 -27.74
N LYS A 144 5.39 -29.58 -26.67
CA LYS A 144 4.18 -30.40 -26.56
C LYS A 144 2.94 -29.55 -26.80
N LYS A 145 1.79 -30.19 -26.98
CA LYS A 145 0.50 -29.51 -27.11
C LYS A 145 -0.04 -29.19 -25.73
N LYS A 146 -0.74 -28.06 -25.60
CA LYS A 146 -1.52 -27.72 -24.40
C LYS A 146 -2.57 -28.82 -24.15
N GLY A 147 -2.74 -29.24 -22.90
CA GLY A 147 -3.60 -30.36 -22.53
C GLY A 147 -2.95 -31.76 -22.64
N ASP A 148 -1.67 -31.86 -23.02
CA ASP A 148 -0.92 -33.15 -23.01
C ASP A 148 -0.46 -33.49 -21.58
N TYR A 149 -1.42 -33.73 -20.72
CA TYR A 149 -1.21 -33.93 -19.28
C TYR A 149 -0.56 -35.27 -18.93
N HIS A 150 -0.30 -36.14 -19.93
CA HIS A 150 0.58 -37.30 -19.75
C HIS A 150 2.05 -36.89 -19.53
N THR A 151 2.44 -35.72 -20.04
CA THR A 151 3.82 -35.21 -19.93
C THR A 151 4.01 -34.35 -18.69
N ILE A 152 3.16 -33.33 -18.49
CA ILE A 152 3.12 -32.47 -17.29
C ILE A 152 1.64 -32.30 -16.89
N GLU A 153 1.31 -32.67 -15.66
CA GLU A 153 -0.05 -32.73 -15.16
C GLU A 153 -0.26 -31.68 -14.06
N PRO A 154 -1.39 -30.93 -14.07
CA PRO A 154 -1.66 -29.90 -13.09
C PRO A 154 -1.73 -30.37 -11.63
N HIS A 155 -2.27 -31.57 -11.35
CA HIS A 155 -2.37 -32.11 -9.97
C HIS A 155 -1.12 -32.90 -9.59
N ASP A 156 -0.72 -33.87 -10.42
CA ASP A 156 0.34 -34.82 -10.06
C ASP A 156 1.74 -34.20 -10.12
N ASP A 157 1.95 -33.18 -10.96
CA ASP A 157 3.25 -32.51 -11.10
C ASP A 157 3.28 -31.12 -10.48
N LEU A 158 2.36 -30.21 -10.88
CA LEU A 158 2.36 -28.82 -10.38
C LEU A 158 1.85 -28.69 -8.92
N ASN A 159 1.04 -29.65 -8.46
CA ASN A 159 0.51 -29.68 -7.10
C ASN A 159 1.07 -30.83 -6.25
N MET A 160 2.15 -31.48 -6.70
CA MET A 160 2.78 -32.61 -6.00
C MET A 160 3.18 -32.26 -4.57
N GLY A 161 2.67 -33.01 -3.59
CA GLY A 161 2.94 -32.79 -2.17
C GLY A 161 2.29 -31.52 -1.57
N GLN A 162 1.29 -30.97 -2.23
CA GLN A 162 0.66 -29.70 -1.88
C GLN A 162 -0.85 -29.87 -1.68
N SER A 163 -1.41 -28.93 -0.95
CA SER A 163 -2.84 -28.58 -0.95
C SER A 163 -2.98 -27.11 -1.28
N THR A 164 -4.16 -26.67 -1.70
CA THR A 164 -4.47 -25.23 -1.74
C THR A 164 -4.21 -24.59 -0.40
N ASN A 165 -4.46 -25.30 0.69
CA ASN A 165 -4.41 -24.81 2.07
C ASN A 165 -2.97 -24.45 2.55
N ASP A 166 -1.95 -24.86 1.84
CA ASP A 166 -0.57 -24.43 2.07
C ASP A 166 -0.05 -23.50 0.94
N VAL A 167 -0.40 -23.79 -0.31
CA VAL A 167 0.02 -22.97 -1.47
C VAL A 167 -0.60 -21.57 -1.43
N TYR A 168 -1.90 -21.48 -1.17
CA TYR A 168 -2.64 -20.23 -1.29
C TYR A 168 -2.17 -19.18 -0.26
N PRO A 169 -2.12 -19.47 1.05
CA PRO A 169 -1.57 -18.52 2.03
C PRO A 169 -0.09 -18.21 1.78
N THR A 170 0.73 -19.19 1.40
CA THR A 170 2.14 -18.92 1.08
C THR A 170 2.29 -18.00 -0.13
N ALA A 171 1.46 -18.15 -1.16
CA ALA A 171 1.45 -17.23 -2.29
C ALA A 171 1.03 -15.80 -1.87
N ILE A 172 0.09 -15.66 -0.94
CA ILE A 172 -0.27 -14.35 -0.37
C ILE A 172 0.93 -13.77 0.38
N HIS A 173 1.58 -14.51 1.28
CA HIS A 173 2.78 -14.06 2.01
C HIS A 173 3.82 -13.50 1.04
N VAL A 174 4.18 -14.27 0.02
CA VAL A 174 5.18 -13.86 -0.99
C VAL A 174 4.71 -12.61 -1.74
N ALA A 175 3.45 -12.56 -2.18
CA ALA A 175 2.91 -11.41 -2.91
C ALA A 175 2.97 -10.12 -2.08
N LEU A 176 2.58 -10.21 -0.82
CA LEU A 176 2.59 -9.06 0.11
C LEU A 176 4.02 -8.57 0.35
N LEU A 177 4.99 -9.46 0.51
CA LEU A 177 6.40 -9.11 0.67
C LEU A 177 6.97 -8.41 -0.57
N LEU A 178 6.72 -8.95 -1.77
CA LEU A 178 7.16 -8.35 -3.04
C LEU A 178 6.59 -6.95 -3.26
N HIS A 179 5.32 -6.75 -2.89
CA HIS A 179 4.66 -5.47 -3.06
C HIS A 179 5.04 -4.47 -1.96
N ASN A 180 5.29 -4.95 -0.72
CA ASN A 180 5.70 -4.11 0.39
C ASN A 180 7.01 -3.35 0.11
N ASP A 181 7.99 -3.99 -0.51
CA ASP A 181 9.25 -3.33 -0.91
C ASP A 181 8.99 -2.07 -1.76
N LYS A 182 8.00 -2.13 -2.64
CA LYS A 182 7.60 -1.01 -3.50
C LYS A 182 6.90 0.10 -2.70
N VAL A 183 5.98 -0.28 -1.80
CA VAL A 183 5.27 0.67 -0.93
C VAL A 183 6.24 1.39 -0.01
N VAL A 184 7.14 0.64 0.64
CA VAL A 184 8.17 1.18 1.55
C VAL A 184 9.09 2.16 0.83
N LYS A 185 9.48 1.85 -0.42
CA LYS A 185 10.30 2.77 -1.23
C LYS A 185 9.58 4.11 -1.46
N GLU A 186 8.34 4.09 -1.93
CA GLU A 186 7.57 5.32 -2.18
C GLU A 186 7.26 6.08 -0.88
N ALA A 187 7.06 5.37 0.23
CA ALA A 187 6.87 5.97 1.55
C ALA A 187 8.14 6.70 2.04
N LYS A 188 9.32 6.10 1.86
CA LYS A 188 10.62 6.75 2.16
C LYS A 188 10.84 8.00 1.32
N ASP A 189 10.53 7.93 0.02
CA ASP A 189 10.62 9.09 -0.87
C ASP A 189 9.68 10.22 -0.42
N LEU A 190 8.49 9.89 0.10
CA LEU A 190 7.55 10.86 0.67
C LEU A 190 8.10 11.49 1.96
N ALA A 191 8.61 10.69 2.90
CA ALA A 191 9.22 11.17 4.15
C ALA A 191 10.38 12.13 3.85
N ALA A 192 11.24 11.77 2.90
CA ALA A 192 12.36 12.62 2.46
C ALA A 192 11.87 13.98 1.89
N ALA A 193 10.74 14.00 1.19
CA ALA A 193 10.16 15.25 0.68
C ALA A 193 9.67 16.15 1.83
N PHE A 194 9.07 15.59 2.87
CA PHE A 194 8.70 16.34 4.08
C PHE A 194 9.94 16.91 4.80
N HIS A 195 10.99 16.11 4.97
CA HIS A 195 12.24 16.59 5.57
C HIS A 195 12.89 17.72 4.75
N LYS A 196 12.89 17.59 3.42
CA LYS A 196 13.39 18.64 2.53
C LYS A 196 12.59 19.94 2.69
N LYS A 197 11.28 19.88 2.83
CA LYS A 197 10.44 21.05 3.15
C LYS A 197 10.74 21.59 4.55
N GLY A 198 11.03 20.71 5.50
CA GLY A 198 11.51 21.08 6.82
C GLY A 198 12.77 21.93 6.79
N ASP A 199 13.76 21.53 5.97
CA ASP A 199 14.99 22.32 5.75
C ASP A 199 14.70 23.68 5.09
N GLU A 200 13.84 23.69 4.05
CA GLU A 200 13.43 24.90 3.33
C GLU A 200 12.78 25.93 4.26
N PHE A 201 11.91 25.49 5.19
CA PHE A 201 11.16 26.34 6.10
C PHE A 201 11.83 26.51 7.46
N SER A 202 13.06 26.09 7.64
CA SER A 202 13.75 26.02 8.94
C SER A 202 13.89 27.35 9.67
N LYS A 203 13.83 28.47 8.96
CA LYS A 203 13.95 29.83 9.53
C LYS A 203 12.62 30.56 9.68
N LEU A 204 11.52 29.98 9.20
CA LEU A 204 10.19 30.62 9.22
C LEU A 204 9.51 30.35 10.56
N LEU A 205 9.48 31.36 11.41
CA LEU A 205 8.76 31.32 12.68
C LEU A 205 7.26 31.28 12.45
N LYS A 206 6.59 30.47 13.25
CA LYS A 206 5.12 30.40 13.33
C LYS A 206 4.67 30.20 14.77
N MET A 207 3.38 30.45 15.01
CA MET A 207 2.77 30.06 16.27
C MET A 207 2.34 28.59 16.20
N GLY A 208 2.89 27.76 17.09
CA GLY A 208 2.42 26.39 17.29
C GLY A 208 1.04 26.40 17.95
N ARG A 209 0.25 25.33 17.70
CA ARG A 209 -1.10 25.18 18.25
C ARG A 209 -1.26 23.86 18.98
N THR A 210 -2.00 23.91 20.08
CA THR A 210 -2.52 22.72 20.78
C THR A 210 -4.03 22.89 20.90
N GLU A 211 -4.79 21.83 20.61
CA GLU A 211 -6.27 21.87 20.62
C GLU A 211 -6.85 22.99 19.71
N GLY A 212 -6.10 23.37 18.66
CA GLY A 212 -6.46 24.47 17.76
C GLY A 212 -6.20 25.87 18.33
N GLN A 213 -5.72 26.00 19.58
CA GLN A 213 -5.42 27.27 20.23
C GLN A 213 -3.94 27.63 20.11
N ASP A 214 -3.64 28.94 20.14
CA ASP A 214 -2.26 29.45 20.17
C ASP A 214 -1.50 28.87 21.38
N ALA A 215 -0.32 28.32 21.11
CA ALA A 215 0.53 27.75 22.16
C ALA A 215 1.85 28.54 22.27
N VAL A 216 2.90 28.02 21.67
CA VAL A 216 4.24 28.65 21.77
C VAL A 216 4.87 28.73 20.37
N PRO A 217 5.86 29.62 20.17
CA PRO A 217 6.58 29.71 18.90
C PRO A 217 7.29 28.42 18.52
N MET A 218 7.27 28.12 17.22
CA MET A 218 8.07 27.08 16.57
C MET A 218 8.45 27.55 15.17
N THR A 219 9.23 26.79 14.43
CA THR A 219 9.40 27.03 12.99
C THR A 219 8.47 26.15 12.17
N LEU A 220 8.03 26.63 11.01
CA LEU A 220 7.32 25.81 10.03
C LEU A 220 8.18 24.63 9.61
N GLY A 221 9.52 24.80 9.56
CA GLY A 221 10.45 23.71 9.30
C GLY A 221 10.39 22.59 10.32
N GLN A 222 10.28 22.90 11.61
CA GLN A 222 10.11 21.88 12.66
C GLN A 222 8.81 21.09 12.50
N GLU A 223 7.72 21.74 12.08
CA GLU A 223 6.45 21.07 11.80
C GLU A 223 6.56 20.08 10.64
N PHE A 224 7.20 20.48 9.52
CA PHE A 224 7.40 19.58 8.38
C PHE A 224 8.38 18.45 8.69
N HIS A 225 9.45 18.70 9.45
CA HIS A 225 10.32 17.63 9.96
C HIS A 225 9.58 16.65 10.87
N ALA A 226 8.67 17.14 11.71
CA ALA A 226 7.85 16.29 12.57
C ALA A 226 6.91 15.39 11.74
N PHE A 227 6.32 15.90 10.65
CA PHE A 227 5.55 15.08 9.71
C PHE A 227 6.41 13.99 9.07
N GLY A 228 7.61 14.34 8.58
CA GLY A 228 8.57 13.37 8.05
C GLY A 228 8.92 12.29 9.07
N SER A 229 9.24 12.66 10.30
CA SER A 229 9.61 11.73 11.38
C SER A 229 8.46 10.79 11.78
N GLN A 230 7.21 11.25 11.75
CA GLN A 230 6.04 10.41 11.99
C GLN A 230 5.87 9.37 10.88
N ILE A 231 6.11 9.76 9.62
CA ILE A 231 6.09 8.84 8.48
C ILE A 231 7.22 7.81 8.61
N ASP A 232 8.45 8.23 8.96
CA ASP A 232 9.59 7.34 9.17
C ASP A 232 9.30 6.28 10.25
N ALA A 233 8.71 6.68 11.37
CA ALA A 233 8.30 5.75 12.43
C ALA A 233 7.24 4.74 11.95
N ALA A 234 6.28 5.19 11.14
CA ALA A 234 5.26 4.32 10.57
C ALA A 234 5.85 3.35 9.52
N ILE A 235 6.84 3.78 8.72
CA ILE A 235 7.61 2.94 7.80
C ILE A 235 8.38 1.87 8.59
N GLU A 236 9.04 2.24 9.68
CA GLU A 236 9.78 1.27 10.51
C GLU A 236 8.85 0.18 11.06
N ALA A 237 7.66 0.56 11.53
CA ALA A 237 6.65 -0.39 11.99
C ALA A 237 6.19 -1.32 10.85
N LEU A 238 5.98 -0.78 9.63
CA LEU A 238 5.59 -1.56 8.47
C LEU A 238 6.69 -2.55 8.05
N VAL A 239 7.96 -2.12 8.02
CA VAL A 239 9.10 -3.00 7.71
C VAL A 239 9.25 -4.10 8.77
N LYS A 240 9.13 -3.77 10.06
CA LYS A 240 9.18 -4.78 11.13
C LYS A 240 8.07 -5.81 11.03
N SER A 241 6.90 -5.42 10.55
CA SER A 241 5.75 -6.32 10.40
C SER A 241 5.94 -7.38 9.30
N GLU A 242 6.90 -7.21 8.37
CA GLU A 242 7.26 -8.25 7.40
C GLU A 242 7.65 -9.57 8.07
N ALA A 243 8.20 -9.51 9.28
CA ALA A 243 8.62 -10.71 10.02
C ALA A 243 7.47 -11.70 10.26
N TYR A 244 6.23 -11.22 10.34
CA TYR A 244 5.06 -12.08 10.43
C TYR A 244 4.76 -12.83 9.13
N LEU A 245 5.21 -12.32 7.97
CA LEU A 245 4.98 -12.92 6.66
C LEU A 245 6.09 -13.91 6.24
N TYR A 246 7.19 -14.02 7.01
CA TYR A 246 8.29 -14.92 6.67
C TYR A 246 8.02 -16.39 7.01
N GLU A 247 7.14 -16.64 7.99
CA GLU A 247 6.75 -17.99 8.36
C GLU A 247 5.64 -18.49 7.42
N GLU A 248 5.85 -19.67 6.82
CA GLU A 248 4.96 -20.26 5.83
C GLU A 248 4.64 -21.71 6.19
N ASN A 249 3.66 -22.33 5.52
CA ASN A 249 3.14 -23.64 5.85
C ASN A 249 3.21 -24.67 4.71
N MET A 250 4.09 -24.49 3.71
CA MET A 250 4.24 -25.46 2.62
C MET A 250 4.59 -26.84 3.15
N GLY A 251 3.85 -27.84 2.66
CA GLY A 251 3.94 -29.22 3.16
C GLY A 251 2.99 -29.55 4.30
N ALA A 252 2.24 -28.57 4.80
CA ALA A 252 1.12 -28.79 5.74
C ALA A 252 0.02 -29.64 5.10
N THR A 253 -0.14 -29.49 3.81
CA THR A 253 -1.20 -30.12 3.00
C THR A 253 -2.60 -29.76 3.51
N ALA A 254 -3.50 -30.72 3.71
CA ALA A 254 -4.90 -30.45 3.95
C ALA A 254 -5.20 -29.69 5.26
N ILE A 255 -4.54 -30.08 6.36
CA ILE A 255 -4.85 -29.57 7.72
C ILE A 255 -3.60 -29.36 8.59
N GLY A 256 -2.39 -29.45 8.04
CA GLY A 256 -1.14 -29.29 8.79
C GLY A 256 -0.47 -30.60 9.20
N THR A 257 -1.04 -31.77 8.88
CA THR A 257 -0.44 -33.07 9.24
C THR A 257 0.59 -33.59 8.23
N GLY A 258 0.72 -32.90 7.08
CA GLY A 258 1.64 -33.30 6.01
C GLY A 258 1.25 -34.57 5.28
N ILE A 259 -0.03 -34.98 5.32
CA ILE A 259 -0.51 -36.14 4.58
C ILE A 259 -0.26 -35.93 3.08
N THR A 260 0.27 -36.94 2.38
CA THR A 260 0.71 -36.91 0.97
C THR A 260 2.00 -36.15 0.68
N ALA A 261 2.52 -35.30 1.56
CA ALA A 261 3.86 -34.74 1.44
C ALA A 261 4.92 -35.78 1.82
N SER A 262 6.02 -35.83 1.08
CA SER A 262 7.13 -36.74 1.39
C SER A 262 8.05 -36.13 2.47
N PRO A 263 8.72 -36.95 3.30
CA PRO A 263 9.68 -36.44 4.29
C PRO A 263 10.75 -35.53 3.67
N GLY A 264 11.02 -34.39 4.30
CA GLY A 264 11.99 -33.40 3.85
C GLY A 264 11.45 -32.41 2.81
N TYR A 265 10.23 -32.60 2.29
CA TYR A 265 9.63 -31.69 1.31
C TYR A 265 9.44 -30.27 1.88
N ALA A 266 8.82 -30.16 3.06
CA ALA A 266 8.48 -28.88 3.65
C ALA A 266 9.72 -28.01 3.89
N GLU A 267 10.76 -28.57 4.51
CA GLU A 267 12.01 -27.88 4.79
C GLU A 267 12.74 -27.45 3.51
N LYS A 268 12.72 -28.29 2.48
CA LYS A 268 13.29 -27.97 1.18
C LYS A 268 12.51 -26.85 0.48
N CYS A 269 11.19 -26.87 0.58
CA CYS A 269 10.34 -25.83 0.01
C CYS A 269 10.63 -24.47 0.64
N ALA A 270 10.69 -24.38 1.97
CA ALA A 270 11.05 -23.16 2.69
C ALA A 270 12.44 -22.64 2.28
N GLN A 271 13.45 -23.55 2.15
CA GLN A 271 14.79 -23.18 1.68
C GLN A 271 14.76 -22.60 0.27
N HIS A 272 14.00 -23.19 -0.66
CA HIS A 272 13.87 -22.68 -2.01
C HIS A 272 13.09 -21.35 -2.06
N LEU A 273 12.02 -21.18 -1.27
CA LEU A 273 11.31 -19.93 -1.13
C LEU A 273 12.24 -18.81 -0.66
N ALA A 274 13.02 -19.05 0.39
CA ALA A 274 13.98 -18.07 0.88
C ALA A 274 15.01 -17.67 -0.21
N LYS A 275 15.52 -18.67 -0.94
CA LYS A 275 16.49 -18.43 -2.03
C LYS A 275 15.91 -17.65 -3.21
N ILE A 276 14.66 -17.95 -3.61
CA ILE A 276 14.04 -17.31 -4.77
C ILE A 276 13.60 -15.89 -4.43
N THR A 277 13.01 -15.69 -3.26
CA THR A 277 12.48 -14.38 -2.83
C THR A 277 13.55 -13.43 -2.32
N GLY A 278 14.70 -13.96 -1.86
CA GLY A 278 15.70 -13.18 -1.13
C GLY A 278 15.23 -12.72 0.27
N LYS A 279 14.08 -13.21 0.74
CA LYS A 279 13.51 -12.95 2.08
C LYS A 279 13.80 -14.15 2.99
N PRO A 280 13.92 -13.98 4.31
CA PRO A 280 14.24 -15.06 5.25
C PRO A 280 13.00 -15.94 5.54
N MET A 281 12.44 -16.53 4.48
CA MET A 281 11.29 -17.43 4.58
C MET A 281 11.65 -18.68 5.41
N THR A 282 10.76 -19.06 6.31
CA THR A 282 10.95 -20.20 7.22
C THR A 282 9.69 -21.04 7.33
N LEU A 283 9.88 -22.33 7.50
CA LEU A 283 8.77 -23.24 7.78
C LEU A 283 8.20 -22.97 9.19
N SER A 284 6.87 -22.94 9.31
CA SER A 284 6.21 -22.84 10.61
C SER A 284 6.56 -24.01 11.53
N LYS A 285 6.65 -23.71 12.82
CA LYS A 285 6.92 -24.73 13.86
C LYS A 285 5.74 -25.65 14.08
N ASP A 286 4.53 -25.16 13.90
CA ASP A 286 3.27 -25.90 14.01
C ASP A 286 2.42 -25.68 12.76
N LEU A 287 2.48 -26.64 11.85
CA LEU A 287 1.79 -26.56 10.57
C LEU A 287 0.27 -26.61 10.71
N ILE A 288 -0.27 -27.22 11.78
CA ILE A 288 -1.72 -27.22 12.03
C ILE A 288 -2.17 -25.83 12.43
N ALA A 289 -1.45 -25.20 13.34
CA ALA A 289 -1.72 -23.82 13.74
C ALA A 289 -1.59 -22.86 12.53
N ALA A 290 -0.53 -22.99 11.74
CA ALA A 290 -0.27 -22.12 10.59
C ALA A 290 -1.31 -22.27 9.47
N THR A 291 -1.93 -23.45 9.31
CA THR A 291 -2.97 -23.69 8.30
C THR A 291 -4.31 -23.02 8.68
N SER A 292 -4.55 -22.75 9.94
CA SER A 292 -5.80 -22.15 10.42
C SER A 292 -5.68 -20.70 10.86
N SER A 293 -4.48 -20.27 11.28
CA SER A 293 -4.27 -18.94 11.85
C SER A 293 -4.01 -17.88 10.78
N MET A 294 -4.75 -16.78 10.87
CA MET A 294 -4.55 -15.59 10.04
C MET A 294 -3.73 -14.50 10.78
N GLN A 295 -3.07 -14.83 11.89
CA GLN A 295 -2.38 -13.85 12.72
C GLN A 295 -1.34 -13.03 11.95
N ALA A 296 -0.60 -13.65 11.04
CA ALA A 296 0.38 -12.96 10.20
C ALA A 296 -0.26 -11.82 9.39
N PHE A 297 -1.38 -12.10 8.75
CA PHE A 297 -2.12 -11.11 7.96
C PHE A 297 -2.74 -10.01 8.81
N VAL A 298 -3.27 -10.35 10.00
CA VAL A 298 -3.83 -9.37 10.94
C VAL A 298 -2.75 -8.39 11.41
N MET A 299 -1.58 -8.89 11.79
CA MET A 299 -0.47 -8.05 12.25
C MET A 299 0.11 -7.17 11.15
N TYR A 300 0.26 -7.71 9.95
CA TYR A 300 0.72 -6.94 8.80
C TYR A 300 -0.31 -5.87 8.38
N SER A 301 -1.59 -6.22 8.31
CA SER A 301 -2.68 -5.29 8.04
C SER A 301 -2.76 -4.16 9.06
N ALA A 302 -2.57 -4.48 10.35
CA ALA A 302 -2.53 -3.47 11.42
C ALA A 302 -1.38 -2.47 11.24
N ALA A 303 -0.23 -2.89 10.71
CA ALA A 303 0.87 -1.99 10.38
C ALA A 303 0.53 -1.06 9.20
N LEU A 304 -0.14 -1.57 8.16
CA LEU A 304 -0.67 -0.74 7.07
C LEU A 304 -1.72 0.27 7.57
N LYS A 305 -2.61 -0.13 8.48
CA LYS A 305 -3.56 0.78 9.13
C LYS A 305 -2.83 1.85 9.94
N ASN A 306 -1.80 1.50 10.72
CA ASN A 306 -1.02 2.49 11.46
C ASN A 306 -0.40 3.53 10.52
N PHE A 307 0.15 3.10 9.38
CA PHE A 307 0.65 4.00 8.34
C PHE A 307 -0.47 4.90 7.78
N ALA A 308 -1.67 4.35 7.52
CA ALA A 308 -2.84 5.10 7.08
C ALA A 308 -3.27 6.17 8.10
N VAL A 309 -3.32 5.84 9.38
CA VAL A 309 -3.70 6.78 10.45
C VAL A 309 -2.72 7.96 10.51
N THR A 310 -1.43 7.68 10.42
CA THR A 310 -0.38 8.71 10.38
C THR A 310 -0.54 9.64 9.18
N LEU A 311 -0.70 9.09 7.98
CA LEU A 311 -0.85 9.89 6.75
C LEU A 311 -2.15 10.70 6.75
N SER A 312 -3.26 10.14 7.25
CA SER A 312 -4.53 10.84 7.33
C SER A 312 -4.46 12.04 8.27
N LYS A 313 -3.80 11.87 9.43
CA LYS A 313 -3.57 12.98 10.38
C LYS A 313 -2.77 14.10 9.71
N ILE A 314 -1.65 13.78 9.07
CA ILE A 314 -0.81 14.76 8.38
C ILE A 314 -1.58 15.46 7.25
N SER A 315 -2.35 14.69 6.46
CA SER A 315 -3.18 15.26 5.38
C SER A 315 -4.23 16.24 5.92
N SER A 316 -4.84 15.94 7.07
CA SER A 316 -5.79 16.83 7.72
C SER A 316 -5.12 18.10 8.26
N ASP A 317 -3.92 18.01 8.79
CA ASP A 317 -3.15 19.18 9.19
C ASP A 317 -2.79 20.07 8.00
N LEU A 318 -2.38 19.51 6.88
CA LEU A 318 -2.10 20.27 5.66
C LEU A 318 -3.36 20.99 5.13
N ILE A 319 -4.53 20.33 5.18
CA ILE A 319 -5.81 20.96 4.84
C ILE A 319 -6.06 22.16 5.79
N PHE A 320 -5.88 21.96 7.09
CA PHE A 320 -6.12 22.99 8.09
C PHE A 320 -5.17 24.19 7.93
N LEU A 321 -3.89 23.96 7.73
CA LEU A 321 -2.89 25.00 7.51
C LEU A 321 -3.11 25.79 6.22
N ALA A 322 -3.72 25.20 5.20
CA ALA A 322 -4.00 25.81 3.90
C ALA A 322 -5.39 26.46 3.82
N THR A 323 -6.21 26.42 4.89
CA THR A 323 -7.57 26.99 4.86
C THR A 323 -7.58 28.47 4.54
N GLY A 324 -8.48 28.89 3.69
CA GLY A 324 -8.65 30.29 3.31
C GLY A 324 -8.93 30.49 1.81
N PRO A 325 -8.32 31.52 1.18
CA PRO A 325 -7.16 32.34 1.61
C PRO A 325 -7.47 33.54 2.53
N ARG A 326 -8.74 33.97 2.66
CA ARG A 326 -9.06 35.20 3.42
C ARG A 326 -9.77 34.99 4.74
N THR A 327 -10.43 33.84 4.89
CA THR A 327 -11.25 33.51 6.07
C THR A 327 -10.76 32.26 6.81
N GLY A 328 -9.52 31.88 6.62
CA GLY A 328 -8.89 30.73 7.24
C GLY A 328 -7.48 31.04 7.76
N ILE A 329 -6.74 30.01 8.13
CA ILE A 329 -5.40 30.10 8.72
C ILE A 329 -4.36 30.53 7.69
N PHE A 330 -4.38 29.91 6.53
CA PHE A 330 -3.58 30.26 5.35
C PHE A 330 -2.06 30.42 5.63
N GLU A 331 -1.49 29.55 6.44
CA GLU A 331 -0.05 29.57 6.73
C GLU A 331 0.79 29.01 5.59
N ILE A 332 0.20 28.10 4.80
CA ILE A 332 0.83 27.48 3.61
C ILE A 332 -0.08 27.58 2.39
N ASN A 333 0.53 27.48 1.20
CA ASN A 333 -0.17 27.29 -0.06
C ASN A 333 0.08 25.89 -0.56
N LEU A 334 -0.98 25.19 -0.95
CA LEU A 334 -0.91 23.94 -1.70
C LEU A 334 -0.92 24.23 -3.21
N PRO A 335 -0.30 23.41 -4.07
CA PRO A 335 -0.36 23.55 -5.50
C PRO A 335 -1.81 23.54 -6.03
N ALA A 336 -2.13 24.49 -6.89
CA ALA A 336 -3.42 24.56 -7.57
C ALA A 336 -3.47 23.57 -8.73
N LEU A 337 -4.18 22.46 -8.57
CA LEU A 337 -4.20 21.37 -9.55
C LEU A 337 -5.41 21.42 -10.50
N GLN A 338 -6.53 21.97 -10.02
CA GLN A 338 -7.77 22.05 -10.77
C GLN A 338 -8.71 23.12 -10.20
N PRO A 339 -9.69 23.63 -10.99
CA PRO A 339 -10.75 24.44 -10.44
C PRO A 339 -11.51 23.71 -9.33
N GLY A 340 -11.75 24.37 -8.21
CA GLY A 340 -12.34 23.75 -7.03
C GLY A 340 -13.88 23.83 -6.96
N SER A 341 -14.52 24.47 -7.95
CA SER A 341 -15.98 24.63 -7.96
C SER A 341 -16.51 24.82 -9.36
N SER A 342 -17.70 24.28 -9.61
CA SER A 342 -18.44 24.49 -10.85
C SER A 342 -19.19 25.85 -10.90
N ILE A 343 -19.35 26.51 -9.74
CA ILE A 343 -20.12 27.76 -9.61
C ILE A 343 -19.37 28.91 -8.94
N MET A 344 -18.18 28.66 -8.37
CA MET A 344 -17.36 29.68 -7.69
C MET A 344 -16.04 29.88 -8.43
N PRO A 345 -15.94 30.91 -9.31
CA PRO A 345 -14.68 31.19 -10.01
C PRO A 345 -13.53 31.46 -9.02
N GLY A 346 -12.36 30.90 -9.28
CA GLY A 346 -11.15 31.12 -8.48
C GLY A 346 -11.04 30.30 -7.20
N LYS A 347 -12.04 29.47 -6.86
CA LYS A 347 -11.92 28.54 -5.73
C LYS A 347 -10.97 27.38 -6.10
N VAL A 348 -10.01 27.10 -5.22
CA VAL A 348 -9.10 25.96 -5.31
C VAL A 348 -9.22 25.14 -4.03
N ASN A 349 -9.41 23.82 -4.16
CA ASN A 349 -9.53 22.90 -3.03
C ASN A 349 -8.23 22.13 -2.79
N PRO A 350 -8.00 21.62 -1.56
CA PRO A 350 -6.83 20.82 -1.20
C PRO A 350 -6.98 19.35 -1.65
N VAL A 351 -7.17 19.14 -2.97
CA VAL A 351 -7.63 17.85 -3.54
C VAL A 351 -6.67 16.69 -3.28
N MET A 352 -5.36 16.91 -3.16
CA MET A 352 -4.41 15.83 -2.91
C MET A 352 -4.42 15.34 -1.46
N PRO A 353 -4.44 16.21 -0.43
CA PRO A 353 -4.69 15.76 0.94
C PRO A 353 -6.07 15.09 1.12
N GLU A 354 -7.11 15.57 0.43
CA GLU A 354 -8.43 14.93 0.44
C GLU A 354 -8.38 13.53 -0.17
N LEU A 355 -7.70 13.35 -1.31
CA LEU A 355 -7.48 12.04 -1.91
C LEU A 355 -6.74 11.11 -0.96
N MET A 356 -5.69 11.61 -0.30
CA MET A 356 -4.92 10.79 0.64
C MET A 356 -5.78 10.35 1.82
N ASN A 357 -6.65 11.22 2.36
CA ASN A 357 -7.60 10.87 3.41
C ASN A 357 -8.56 9.76 2.97
N GLN A 358 -9.12 9.83 1.74
CA GLN A 358 -10.00 8.78 1.22
C GLN A 358 -9.29 7.43 1.14
N ILE A 359 -8.03 7.40 0.68
CA ILE A 359 -7.22 6.19 0.61
C ILE A 359 -6.94 5.63 2.02
N CYS A 360 -6.62 6.51 2.96
CA CYS A 360 -6.40 6.12 4.36
C CYS A 360 -7.68 5.56 5.00
N TYR A 361 -8.84 6.15 4.75
CA TYR A 361 -10.12 5.63 5.26
C TYR A 361 -10.43 4.25 4.69
N LYS A 362 -10.16 4.04 3.39
CA LYS A 362 -10.31 2.73 2.76
C LYS A 362 -9.37 1.69 3.37
N ALA A 363 -8.11 2.05 3.61
CA ALA A 363 -7.13 1.18 4.26
C ALA A 363 -7.54 0.77 5.68
N ILE A 364 -8.10 1.70 6.47
CA ILE A 364 -8.64 1.43 7.81
C ILE A 364 -9.83 0.46 7.72
N GLY A 365 -10.74 0.67 6.76
CA GLY A 365 -11.87 -0.23 6.52
C GLY A 365 -11.44 -1.63 6.08
N ASN A 366 -10.40 -1.73 5.26
CA ASN A 366 -9.82 -3.00 4.82
C ASN A 366 -9.20 -3.79 5.99
N ASP A 367 -8.52 -3.12 6.93
CA ASP A 367 -8.02 -3.77 8.16
C ASP A 367 -9.14 -4.38 9.01
N MET A 368 -10.28 -3.70 9.12
CA MET A 368 -11.44 -4.26 9.78
C MET A 368 -11.97 -5.51 9.06
N THR A 369 -11.97 -5.50 7.73
CA THR A 369 -12.34 -6.68 6.92
C THR A 369 -11.40 -7.85 7.21
N VAL A 370 -10.09 -7.61 7.27
CA VAL A 370 -9.09 -8.62 7.63
C VAL A 370 -9.37 -9.19 9.02
N ALA A 371 -9.62 -8.34 10.01
CA ALA A 371 -9.90 -8.78 11.39
C ALA A 371 -11.15 -9.65 11.49
N VAL A 372 -12.24 -9.27 10.83
CA VAL A 372 -13.52 -10.03 10.84
C VAL A 372 -13.36 -11.36 10.12
N ALA A 373 -12.78 -11.38 8.91
CA ALA A 373 -12.57 -12.60 8.14
C ALA A 373 -11.62 -13.58 8.84
N SER A 374 -10.59 -13.03 9.51
CA SER A 374 -9.63 -13.85 10.27
C SER A 374 -10.26 -14.55 11.48
N ARG A 375 -11.22 -13.90 12.14
CA ARG A 375 -11.95 -14.48 13.28
C ARG A 375 -12.85 -15.64 12.88
N ASP A 376 -13.41 -15.62 11.67
CA ASP A 376 -14.48 -16.52 11.24
C ASP A 376 -13.97 -17.86 10.65
N GLY A 377 -12.66 -18.13 10.68
CA GLY A 377 -12.10 -19.44 10.36
C GLY A 377 -12.60 -20.54 11.31
N LEU A 378 -12.86 -21.72 10.77
CA LEU A 378 -13.38 -22.85 11.53
C LEU A 378 -12.34 -23.98 11.63
N LEU A 379 -11.98 -24.32 12.86
CA LEU A 379 -11.06 -25.45 13.18
C LEU A 379 -9.73 -25.32 12.43
N GLN A 380 -9.40 -26.25 11.52
CA GLN A 380 -8.08 -26.38 10.93
C GLN A 380 -7.86 -25.55 9.65
N LEU A 381 -8.84 -24.73 9.22
CA LEU A 381 -8.71 -23.90 8.02
C LEU A 381 -9.51 -22.61 8.14
N ASN A 382 -8.96 -21.51 7.65
CA ASN A 382 -9.74 -20.31 7.38
C ASN A 382 -10.12 -20.24 5.89
N ALA A 383 -11.40 -20.42 5.58
CA ALA A 383 -11.90 -20.39 4.19
C ALA A 383 -12.02 -18.98 3.60
N TYR A 384 -11.80 -17.94 4.41
CA TYR A 384 -11.97 -16.52 4.03
C TYR A 384 -10.64 -15.83 3.64
N GLU A 385 -9.57 -16.58 3.45
CA GLU A 385 -8.29 -16.06 2.94
C GLU A 385 -8.43 -15.19 1.68
N PRO A 386 -9.31 -15.49 0.70
CA PRO A 386 -9.46 -14.66 -0.48
C PRO A 386 -9.80 -13.20 -0.17
N VAL A 387 -10.76 -12.93 0.72
CA VAL A 387 -11.10 -11.55 1.08
C VAL A 387 -10.03 -10.87 1.93
N VAL A 388 -9.28 -11.65 2.74
CA VAL A 388 -8.10 -11.15 3.48
C VAL A 388 -7.02 -10.68 2.49
N ALA A 389 -6.70 -11.51 1.51
CA ALA A 389 -5.73 -11.19 0.46
C ALA A 389 -6.13 -9.93 -0.32
N VAL A 390 -7.40 -9.86 -0.76
CA VAL A 390 -7.93 -8.69 -1.50
C VAL A 390 -7.78 -7.41 -0.68
N ALA A 391 -8.22 -7.42 0.58
CA ALA A 391 -8.20 -6.23 1.44
C ALA A 391 -6.79 -5.68 1.64
N ILE A 392 -5.80 -6.56 1.86
CA ILE A 392 -4.41 -6.15 2.07
C ILE A 392 -3.77 -5.70 0.74
N MET A 393 -3.92 -6.47 -0.33
CA MET A 393 -3.34 -6.12 -1.64
C MET A 393 -3.95 -4.83 -2.21
N GLU A 394 -5.24 -4.59 -2.03
CA GLU A 394 -5.88 -3.33 -2.41
C GLU A 394 -5.25 -2.15 -1.65
N THR A 395 -5.08 -2.29 -0.34
CA THR A 395 -4.44 -1.26 0.50
C THR A 395 -3.02 -0.95 0.04
N GLN A 396 -2.20 -1.98 -0.18
CA GLN A 396 -0.84 -1.81 -0.71
C GLN A 396 -0.85 -1.14 -2.09
N GLY A 397 -1.72 -1.59 -3.00
CA GLY A 397 -1.84 -1.05 -4.35
C GLY A 397 -2.28 0.42 -4.38
N LEU A 398 -3.19 0.81 -3.48
CA LEU A 398 -3.61 2.19 -3.31
C LEU A 398 -2.46 3.06 -2.80
N PHE A 399 -1.70 2.62 -1.79
CA PHE A 399 -0.53 3.36 -1.31
C PHE A 399 0.55 3.46 -2.38
N TYR A 400 0.91 2.37 -3.02
CA TYR A 400 1.95 2.38 -4.06
C TYR A 400 1.68 3.41 -5.17
N LYS A 401 0.41 3.57 -5.56
CA LYS A 401 0.00 4.54 -6.61
C LYS A 401 -0.15 5.95 -6.09
N SER A 402 -0.64 6.14 -4.87
CA SER A 402 -0.98 7.47 -4.35
C SER A 402 0.19 8.21 -3.71
N LEU A 403 1.13 7.51 -3.07
CA LEU A 403 2.28 8.15 -2.41
C LEU A 403 3.12 9.01 -3.36
N PRO A 404 3.52 8.54 -4.57
CA PRO A 404 4.27 9.38 -5.51
C PRO A 404 3.44 10.54 -6.06
N LEU A 405 2.11 10.39 -6.19
CA LEU A 405 1.23 11.49 -6.59
C LEU A 405 1.17 12.55 -5.50
N PHE A 406 0.95 12.15 -4.25
CA PHE A 406 0.89 13.06 -3.11
C PHE A 406 2.21 13.82 -2.94
N ARG A 407 3.34 13.11 -3.04
CA ARG A 407 4.68 13.74 -2.99
C ARG A 407 4.86 14.79 -4.06
N LYS A 408 4.67 14.42 -5.34
CA LYS A 408 4.99 15.28 -6.48
C LYS A 408 3.98 16.41 -6.68
N GLN A 409 2.69 16.12 -6.52
CA GLN A 409 1.63 17.08 -6.82
C GLN A 409 1.19 17.92 -5.60
N CYS A 410 1.64 17.55 -4.39
CA CYS A 410 1.33 18.31 -3.19
C CYS A 410 2.60 18.76 -2.48
N ILE A 411 3.31 17.82 -1.81
CA ILE A 411 4.35 18.16 -0.82
C ILE A 411 5.49 18.97 -1.43
N GLU A 412 6.04 18.55 -2.58
CA GLU A 412 7.17 19.22 -3.23
C GLU A 412 6.83 20.67 -3.64
N GLY A 413 5.56 20.97 -3.92
CA GLY A 413 5.11 22.27 -4.36
C GLY A 413 4.55 23.19 -3.26
N ILE A 414 4.54 22.77 -2.00
CA ILE A 414 4.08 23.61 -0.88
C ILE A 414 4.97 24.84 -0.73
N THR A 415 4.35 26.02 -0.53
CA THR A 415 5.02 27.26 -0.20
C THR A 415 4.46 27.85 1.08
N ALA A 416 5.27 28.66 1.79
CA ALA A 416 4.85 29.33 3.02
C ALA A 416 4.28 30.72 2.72
N ASN A 417 3.27 31.14 3.50
CA ASN A 417 2.75 32.51 3.52
C ASN A 417 3.45 33.31 4.64
N GLU A 418 4.70 33.74 4.39
CA GLU A 418 5.56 34.38 5.38
C GLU A 418 4.92 35.58 6.09
N LYS A 419 4.17 36.43 5.36
CA LYS A 419 3.47 37.57 5.96
C LYS A 419 2.38 37.15 6.95
N VAL A 420 1.68 36.05 6.65
CA VAL A 420 0.64 35.49 7.54
C VAL A 420 1.30 34.94 8.82
N LEU A 421 2.36 34.15 8.66
CA LEU A 421 3.14 33.60 9.76
C LEU A 421 3.65 34.72 10.68
N GLN A 422 4.26 35.74 10.09
CA GLN A 422 4.74 36.92 10.84
C GLN A 422 3.61 37.63 11.57
N THR A 423 2.47 37.89 10.91
CA THR A 423 1.31 38.56 11.53
C THR A 423 0.79 37.77 12.74
N TYR A 424 0.72 36.44 12.62
CA TYR A 424 0.27 35.60 13.75
C TYR A 424 1.28 35.63 14.89
N MET A 425 2.57 35.60 14.61
CA MET A 425 3.61 35.76 15.64
C MET A 425 3.52 37.09 16.37
N GLU A 426 3.27 38.19 15.64
CA GLU A 426 3.19 39.53 16.24
C GLU A 426 1.94 39.73 17.09
N ARG A 427 0.81 39.12 16.72
CA ARG A 427 -0.48 39.26 17.38
C ARG A 427 -0.73 38.27 18.51
N SER A 428 -0.11 37.10 18.44
CA SER A 428 -0.37 36.04 19.41
C SER A 428 0.15 36.42 20.82
N VAL A 429 -0.67 36.11 21.82
CA VAL A 429 -0.24 36.21 23.22
C VAL A 429 0.73 35.09 23.62
N GLY A 430 0.84 34.00 22.83
CA GLY A 430 1.70 32.86 23.12
C GLY A 430 3.20 33.19 23.20
N ILE A 431 3.64 34.28 22.55
CA ILE A 431 5.02 34.75 22.63
C ILE A 431 5.42 35.20 24.05
N VAL A 432 4.45 35.49 24.90
CA VAL A 432 4.66 35.85 26.33
C VAL A 432 5.47 34.77 27.06
N THR A 433 5.26 33.51 26.74
CA THR A 433 6.00 32.40 27.36
C THR A 433 7.51 32.51 27.14
N ALA A 434 7.93 32.97 25.96
CA ALA A 434 9.35 33.21 25.66
C ALA A 434 9.93 34.43 26.39
N LEU A 435 9.08 35.31 26.89
CA LEU A 435 9.47 36.51 27.66
C LEU A 435 9.62 36.24 29.16
N ASN A 436 9.07 35.14 29.67
CA ASN A 436 9.10 34.81 31.11
C ASN A 436 10.54 34.85 31.71
N PRO A 437 11.56 34.28 31.03
CA PRO A 437 12.92 34.31 31.54
C PRO A 437 13.51 35.72 31.64
N VAL A 438 12.99 36.67 30.84
CA VAL A 438 13.52 38.02 30.70
C VAL A 438 12.78 39.00 31.59
N LEU A 439 11.46 38.97 31.59
CA LEU A 439 10.59 39.96 32.25
C LEU A 439 9.98 39.45 33.58
N GLY A 440 10.03 38.12 33.81
CA GLY A 440 9.37 37.46 34.92
C GLY A 440 7.89 37.19 34.67
N TYR A 441 7.34 36.20 35.40
CA TYR A 441 5.98 35.67 35.19
C TYR A 441 4.88 36.74 35.41
N ASP A 442 5.00 37.54 36.48
CA ASP A 442 3.98 38.56 36.83
C ASP A 442 3.87 39.61 35.73
N LYS A 443 5.01 40.14 35.26
CA LYS A 443 5.05 41.14 34.20
C LYS A 443 4.52 40.65 32.89
N THR A 444 4.83 39.39 32.53
CA THR A 444 4.34 38.77 31.31
C THR A 444 2.86 38.45 31.39
N THR A 445 2.32 38.14 32.58
CA THR A 445 0.88 37.97 32.82
C THR A 445 0.12 39.31 32.67
N GLU A 446 0.67 40.42 33.20
CA GLU A 446 0.10 41.75 32.99
C GLU A 446 0.07 42.11 31.48
N LEU A 447 1.16 41.89 30.79
CA LEU A 447 1.25 42.14 29.34
C LEU A 447 0.22 41.32 28.53
N ALA A 448 0.04 40.04 28.87
CA ALA A 448 -0.94 39.19 28.22
C ALA A 448 -2.38 39.70 28.43
N LYS A 449 -2.74 40.09 29.65
CA LYS A 449 -4.05 40.68 29.94
C LYS A 449 -4.28 41.97 29.17
N GLU A 450 -3.32 42.89 29.20
CA GLU A 450 -3.40 44.17 28.51
C GLU A 450 -3.48 43.99 26.97
N ALA A 451 -2.74 43.00 26.42
CA ALA A 451 -2.80 42.69 25.01
C ALA A 451 -4.21 42.25 24.57
N LEU A 452 -4.84 41.39 25.37
CA LEU A 452 -6.21 40.91 25.09
C LEU A 452 -7.23 42.05 25.26
N GLU A 453 -7.15 42.83 26.33
CA GLU A 453 -8.08 43.94 26.62
C GLU A 453 -8.00 45.04 25.55
N LYS A 454 -6.81 45.35 25.07
CA LYS A 454 -6.58 46.43 24.11
C LYS A 454 -6.55 45.94 22.65
N ASN A 455 -6.69 44.64 22.42
CA ASN A 455 -6.54 44.00 21.11
C ASN A 455 -5.20 44.40 20.44
N LYS A 456 -4.11 44.36 21.19
CA LYS A 456 -2.76 44.69 20.74
C LYS A 456 -1.85 43.46 20.77
N GLY A 457 -0.83 43.47 19.92
CA GLY A 457 0.21 42.44 19.95
C GLY A 457 1.15 42.64 21.13
N ILE A 458 1.70 41.56 21.68
CA ILE A 458 2.67 41.61 22.80
C ILE A 458 3.91 42.44 22.44
N LEU A 459 4.45 42.24 21.23
CA LEU A 459 5.63 43.00 20.78
C LEU A 459 5.35 44.47 20.59
N GLU A 460 4.11 44.84 20.20
CA GLU A 460 3.65 46.23 20.15
C GLU A 460 3.67 46.89 21.55
N LEU A 461 3.08 46.20 22.53
CA LEU A 461 3.08 46.68 23.92
C LEU A 461 4.49 46.79 24.52
N ILE A 462 5.37 45.87 24.20
CA ILE A 462 6.77 45.89 24.63
C ILE A 462 7.48 47.14 24.08
N ARG A 463 7.25 47.51 22.83
CA ARG A 463 7.80 48.72 22.19
C ARG A 463 7.20 49.98 22.79
N GLU A 464 5.88 50.07 22.94
CA GLU A 464 5.20 51.20 23.54
C GLU A 464 5.67 51.49 24.98
N LYS A 465 5.83 50.43 25.78
CA LYS A 465 6.27 50.52 27.16
C LYS A 465 7.81 50.60 27.30
N LYS A 466 8.54 50.51 26.19
CA LYS A 466 10.01 50.52 26.17
C LYS A 466 10.65 49.48 27.11
N LEU A 467 10.03 48.28 27.18
CA LEU A 467 10.49 47.22 28.08
C LEU A 467 11.74 46.53 27.57
N LEU A 468 11.92 46.44 26.24
CA LEU A 468 13.08 45.88 25.56
C LEU A 468 13.50 46.79 24.41
N THR A 469 14.79 46.78 24.10
CA THR A 469 15.35 47.44 22.89
C THR A 469 15.05 46.62 21.65
N GLU A 470 15.07 47.23 20.46
CA GLU A 470 14.88 46.50 19.19
C GLU A 470 15.93 45.36 18.99
N GLN A 471 17.17 45.57 19.50
CA GLN A 471 18.19 44.53 19.46
C GLN A 471 17.80 43.33 20.36
N GLN A 472 17.28 43.58 21.56
CA GLN A 472 16.80 42.55 22.48
C GLN A 472 15.58 41.82 21.91
N ILE A 473 14.67 42.53 21.25
CA ILE A 473 13.51 41.93 20.56
C ILE A 473 14.01 41.01 19.42
N LYS A 474 14.97 41.49 18.62
CA LYS A 474 15.55 40.71 17.54
C LYS A 474 16.26 39.45 18.04
N ASP A 475 17.03 39.56 19.12
CA ASP A 475 17.73 38.47 19.77
C ASP A 475 16.76 37.43 20.39
N LEU A 476 15.63 37.91 20.92
CA LEU A 476 14.56 37.07 21.44
C LEU A 476 13.85 36.30 20.33
N LEU A 477 13.65 36.93 19.17
CA LEU A 477 12.99 36.33 17.99
C LEU A 477 13.94 35.50 17.12
N ASP A 478 15.20 35.27 17.55
CA ASP A 478 16.09 34.33 16.85
C ASP A 478 15.48 32.93 16.87
N PRO A 479 15.20 32.34 15.71
CA PRO A 479 14.52 31.05 15.61
C PRO A 479 15.18 29.96 16.44
N LYS A 480 16.51 29.89 16.46
CA LYS A 480 17.24 28.86 17.22
C LYS A 480 17.04 29.02 18.74
N LYS A 481 17.05 30.27 19.24
CA LYS A 481 16.86 30.54 20.66
C LYS A 481 15.41 30.31 21.09
N LEU A 482 14.47 30.69 20.22
CA LEU A 482 13.04 30.68 20.54
C LEU A 482 12.44 29.28 20.51
N THR A 483 12.99 28.37 19.70
CA THR A 483 12.43 27.05 19.40
C THR A 483 13.31 25.87 19.82
N SER A 484 14.31 26.13 20.67
CA SER A 484 15.18 25.10 21.25
C SER A 484 15.16 25.17 22.78
N PRO A 485 15.43 24.05 23.48
CA PRO A 485 15.63 24.08 24.90
C PRO A 485 16.82 25.00 25.22
N THR A 486 16.55 26.25 25.63
CA THR A 486 17.54 27.14 26.15
C THR A 486 17.40 27.09 27.67
N GLY A 487 18.50 26.79 28.36
CA GLY A 487 18.57 27.00 29.78
C GLY A 487 18.14 28.43 30.16
N PRO A 488 17.85 28.77 31.44
CA PRO A 488 17.41 30.08 31.81
C PRO A 488 18.40 31.13 31.27
N THR A 489 17.94 31.93 30.32
CA THR A 489 18.71 33.02 29.76
C THR A 489 18.86 34.04 30.84
N THR A 490 19.93 34.02 31.61
CA THR A 490 20.32 35.07 32.52
C THR A 490 20.66 36.30 31.67
N ILE A 491 19.65 37.11 31.37
CA ILE A 491 19.92 38.49 31.03
C ILE A 491 20.31 39.11 32.38
N GLU A 492 21.59 39.50 32.51
CA GLU A 492 22.03 40.28 33.67
C GLU A 492 21.02 41.39 33.90
N LYS A 493 20.30 41.32 35.04
CA LYS A 493 19.51 42.44 35.53
C LYS A 493 20.51 43.58 35.67
N LYS A 494 20.51 44.52 34.74
CA LYS A 494 21.05 45.84 35.04
C LYS A 494 20.19 46.37 36.19
N GLN A 495 20.69 46.15 37.39
CA GLN A 495 20.34 47.02 38.55
C GLN A 495 20.69 48.44 38.15
N ASN A 496 19.76 49.26 38.32
CA ASN A 496 19.67 50.73 38.38
C ASN A 496 18.51 51.20 37.52
N LEU A 497 17.48 51.80 38.13
CA LEU A 497 17.69 53.20 38.49
C LEU A 497 16.70 53.58 39.60
N ASN A 498 17.24 54.24 40.60
CA ASN A 498 16.57 55.07 41.54
C ASN A 498 15.58 56.08 40.94
#